data_90c0456d6f6f34063e1d08b4b20b59d0
#
_entry.id   90c0456d6f6f34063e1d08b4b20b59d0
#
_cell.length_a   1.000
_cell.length_b   1.000
_cell.length_c   1.000
_cell.angle_alpha   90.00
_cell.angle_beta   90.00
_cell.angle_gamma   90.00
#
_symmetry.space_group_name_H-M   'P 1'
#
loop_
_entity.id
_entity.type
_entity.pdbx_description
1 polymer ?
#
loop_
_entity_poly.entity_id
_entity_poly.type
_entity_poly.pdbx_seq_one_letter_code
_entity_poly.pdbx_strand_id
1 'polypeptide(L)'
;MYISSRKNEQQASLWTRFVNGDKSVFGELYAHYHKSLIAFCLGKVGSLPQAENVASDTLIKLLQHEKPEEIENFESWLFSVAKNECLTYLSKTNRRKKLLDANYQVINNHLPEVEILFSMENMDQIIRSTLVEKDYQIWQLHQQGYDNQEIAEIVGATEKTVANRKSAARAKLKEVFKKLNR
;
A
#
# COMPACT_ATOMS: atom_id res chain seq x y z
N MET A 1 -0.03 6.57 -26.56
CA MET A 1 1.21 5.88 -26.12
C MET A 1 2.34 6.83 -25.70
N TYR A 2 2.26 8.14 -25.96
CA TYR A 2 3.34 9.14 -25.67
C TYR A 2 3.25 9.81 -24.28
N ILE A 3 2.11 9.75 -23.59
CA ILE A 3 1.89 10.48 -22.33
C ILE A 3 2.51 9.75 -21.12
N SER A 4 2.54 8.42 -21.13
CA SER A 4 3.10 7.62 -20.03
C SER A 4 4.64 7.71 -19.95
N SER A 5 5.33 7.81 -21.11
CA SER A 5 6.79 7.89 -21.16
C SER A 5 7.32 9.22 -20.60
N ARG A 6 6.69 10.34 -20.95
CA ARG A 6 7.08 11.68 -20.45
C ARG A 6 6.89 11.83 -18.94
N LYS A 7 5.85 11.17 -18.38
CA LYS A 7 5.58 11.21 -16.95
C LYS A 7 6.65 10.46 -16.15
N ASN A 8 7.11 9.33 -16.65
CA ASN A 8 8.21 8.57 -16.04
C ASN A 8 9.57 9.28 -16.14
N GLU A 9 9.85 9.94 -17.24
CA GLU A 9 11.09 10.73 -17.42
C GLU A 9 11.12 11.94 -16.48
N GLN A 10 9.99 12.61 -16.29
CA GLN A 10 9.87 13.75 -15.38
C GLN A 10 10.01 13.33 -13.91
N GLN A 11 9.50 12.16 -13.55
CA GLN A 11 9.63 11.57 -12.20
C GLN A 11 11.07 11.17 -11.88
N ALA A 12 11.75 10.51 -12.83
CA ALA A 12 13.15 10.18 -12.69
C ALA A 12 14.02 11.44 -12.53
N SER A 13 13.64 12.54 -13.19
CA SER A 13 14.31 13.84 -13.06
C SER A 13 14.12 14.44 -11.66
N LEU A 14 12.90 14.43 -11.09
CA LEU A 14 12.64 14.98 -9.75
C LEU A 14 13.36 14.17 -8.66
N TRP A 15 13.35 12.84 -8.75
CA TRP A 15 14.07 11.99 -7.83
C TRP A 15 15.57 12.24 -7.87
N THR A 16 16.16 12.31 -9.07
CA THR A 16 17.59 12.60 -9.27
C THR A 16 17.98 13.94 -8.66
N ARG A 17 17.17 14.99 -8.87
CA ARG A 17 17.41 16.30 -8.26
C ARG A 17 17.37 16.26 -6.74
N PHE A 18 16.38 15.53 -6.16
CA PHE A 18 16.24 15.36 -4.71
C PHE A 18 17.46 14.66 -4.11
N VAL A 19 17.93 13.57 -4.74
CA VAL A 19 19.13 12.82 -4.31
C VAL A 19 20.37 13.69 -4.38
N ASN A 20 20.50 14.53 -5.42
CA ASN A 20 21.62 15.48 -5.57
C ASN A 20 21.53 16.70 -4.63
N GLY A 21 20.62 16.67 -3.65
CA GLY A 21 20.51 17.69 -2.61
C GLY A 21 19.55 18.83 -2.87
N ASP A 22 18.88 18.88 -4.04
CA ASP A 22 17.84 19.87 -4.32
C ASP A 22 16.54 19.52 -3.57
N LYS A 23 16.48 19.93 -2.31
CA LYS A 23 15.29 19.68 -1.46
C LYS A 23 14.08 20.52 -1.89
N SER A 24 14.23 21.52 -2.75
CA SER A 24 13.12 22.36 -3.24
C SER A 24 12.10 21.56 -4.06
N VAL A 25 12.54 20.46 -4.70
CA VAL A 25 11.65 19.57 -5.49
C VAL A 25 10.74 18.70 -4.63
N PHE A 26 10.92 18.69 -3.31
CA PHE A 26 10.10 17.85 -2.44
C PHE A 26 8.60 18.16 -2.55
N GLY A 27 8.23 19.43 -2.72
CA GLY A 27 6.83 19.82 -2.93
C GLY A 27 6.21 19.17 -4.17
N GLU A 28 6.99 19.05 -5.27
CA GLU A 28 6.55 18.41 -6.49
C GLU A 28 6.47 16.87 -6.32
N LEU A 29 7.44 16.26 -5.64
CA LEU A 29 7.39 14.84 -5.27
C LEU A 29 6.19 14.54 -4.38
N TYR A 30 5.94 15.38 -3.37
CA TYR A 30 4.79 15.28 -2.48
C TYR A 30 3.48 15.32 -3.28
N ALA A 31 3.27 16.36 -4.09
CA ALA A 31 2.05 16.52 -4.89
C ALA A 31 1.83 15.34 -5.85
N HIS A 32 2.92 14.76 -6.36
CA HIS A 32 2.85 13.65 -7.29
C HIS A 32 2.44 12.32 -6.61
N TYR A 33 3.02 12.01 -5.44
CA TYR A 33 2.84 10.70 -4.81
C TYR A 33 1.76 10.67 -3.73
N HIS A 34 1.43 11.80 -3.12
CA HIS A 34 0.53 11.86 -1.95
C HIS A 34 -0.83 11.22 -2.23
N LYS A 35 -1.46 11.55 -3.37
CA LYS A 35 -2.76 10.99 -3.74
C LYS A 35 -2.70 9.46 -3.94
N SER A 36 -1.68 8.95 -4.60
CA SER A 36 -1.47 7.52 -4.82
C SER A 36 -1.17 6.77 -3.52
N LEU A 37 -0.43 7.41 -2.60
CA LEU A 37 -0.15 6.86 -1.27
C LEU A 37 -1.42 6.80 -0.42
N ILE A 38 -2.28 7.83 -0.46
CA ILE A 38 -3.57 7.81 0.26
C ILE A 38 -4.41 6.64 -0.23
N ALA A 39 -4.56 6.46 -1.54
CA ALA A 39 -5.32 5.34 -2.12
C ALA A 39 -4.75 3.99 -1.66
N PHE A 40 -3.42 3.83 -1.71
CA PHE A 40 -2.74 2.63 -1.25
C PHE A 40 -2.95 2.35 0.25
N CYS A 41 -2.81 3.38 1.10
CA CYS A 41 -2.98 3.25 2.54
C CYS A 41 -4.45 3.02 2.91
N LEU A 42 -5.40 3.66 2.23
CA LEU A 42 -6.83 3.51 2.48
C LEU A 42 -7.28 2.05 2.33
N GLY A 43 -6.80 1.36 1.28
CA GLY A 43 -7.04 -0.06 1.09
C GLY A 43 -6.47 -0.97 2.19
N LYS A 44 -5.59 -0.45 3.05
CA LYS A 44 -4.98 -1.21 4.15
C LYS A 44 -5.56 -0.85 5.51
N VAL A 45 -5.72 0.45 5.80
CA VAL A 45 -6.16 0.91 7.12
C VAL A 45 -7.68 1.11 7.22
N GLY A 46 -8.39 1.14 6.07
CA GLY A 46 -9.85 1.24 6.01
C GLY A 46 -10.45 2.56 6.51
N SER A 47 -9.62 3.60 6.66
CA SER A 47 -10.05 4.90 7.17
C SER A 47 -9.29 6.00 6.46
N LEU A 48 -10.01 6.94 5.83
CA LEU A 48 -9.39 8.01 5.06
C LEU A 48 -8.50 8.92 5.93
N PRO A 49 -8.93 9.43 7.10
CA PRO A 49 -8.06 10.27 7.93
C PRO A 49 -6.77 9.55 8.34
N GLN A 50 -6.83 8.24 8.54
CA GLN A 50 -5.64 7.46 8.88
C GLN A 50 -4.76 7.21 7.66
N ALA A 51 -5.36 6.99 6.49
CA ALA A 51 -4.63 6.86 5.25
C ALA A 51 -3.87 8.14 4.87
N GLU A 52 -4.48 9.30 5.05
CA GLU A 52 -3.86 10.61 4.86
C GLU A 52 -2.68 10.82 5.82
N ASN A 53 -2.86 10.49 7.11
CA ASN A 53 -1.78 10.57 8.09
C ASN A 53 -0.60 9.65 7.70
N VAL A 54 -0.88 8.39 7.38
CA VAL A 54 0.17 7.43 6.99
C VAL A 54 0.87 7.86 5.69
N ALA A 55 0.14 8.36 4.71
CA ALA A 55 0.71 8.86 3.46
C ALA A 55 1.64 10.07 3.71
N SER A 56 1.21 11.01 4.54
CA SER A 56 2.00 12.18 4.92
C SER A 56 3.25 11.77 5.70
N ASP A 57 3.12 10.90 6.69
CA ASP A 57 4.25 10.38 7.48
C ASP A 57 5.27 9.65 6.60
N THR A 58 4.80 8.90 5.59
CA THR A 58 5.66 8.23 4.62
C THR A 58 6.52 9.22 3.84
N LEU A 59 5.92 10.32 3.38
CA LEU A 59 6.64 11.36 2.64
C LEU A 59 7.57 12.17 3.55
N ILE A 60 7.19 12.42 4.80
CA ILE A 60 8.07 13.06 5.79
C ILE A 60 9.31 12.19 6.06
N LYS A 61 9.15 10.88 6.13
CA LYS A 61 10.29 9.94 6.27
C LYS A 61 11.27 10.00 5.11
N LEU A 62 10.80 10.34 3.91
CA LEU A 62 11.70 10.59 2.78
C LEU A 62 12.62 11.78 3.05
N LEU A 63 12.10 12.88 3.62
CA LEU A 63 12.93 14.05 3.99
C LEU A 63 13.97 13.73 5.07
N GLN A 64 13.64 12.80 5.95
CA GLN A 64 14.48 12.38 7.09
C GLN A 64 15.45 11.25 6.70
N HIS A 65 15.35 10.71 5.49
CA HIS A 65 16.21 9.62 5.06
C HIS A 65 17.63 10.14 4.81
N GLU A 66 18.59 9.60 5.57
CA GLU A 66 19.98 10.10 5.59
C GLU A 66 20.72 9.82 4.28
N LYS A 67 20.38 8.71 3.61
CA LYS A 67 21.09 8.23 2.43
C LYS A 67 20.14 7.92 1.26
N PRO A 68 19.47 8.94 0.72
CA PRO A 68 18.53 8.75 -0.39
C PRO A 68 19.21 8.18 -1.65
N GLU A 69 20.52 8.37 -1.80
CA GLU A 69 21.32 7.82 -2.91
C GLU A 69 21.43 6.29 -2.89
N GLU A 70 21.22 5.63 -1.75
CA GLU A 70 21.21 4.17 -1.63
C GLU A 70 19.86 3.55 -2.10
N ILE A 71 18.85 4.37 -2.40
CA ILE A 71 17.56 3.89 -2.86
C ILE A 71 17.60 3.59 -4.36
N GLU A 72 17.76 2.33 -4.73
CA GLU A 72 17.84 1.91 -6.14
C GLU A 72 16.51 2.15 -6.90
N ASN A 73 15.38 1.88 -6.25
CA ASN A 73 14.05 2.10 -6.83
C ASN A 73 13.18 2.89 -5.86
N PHE A 74 13.03 4.17 -6.15
CA PHE A 74 12.33 5.12 -5.30
C PHE A 74 10.86 4.74 -5.06
N GLU A 75 10.11 4.37 -6.11
CA GLU A 75 8.70 4.02 -5.96
C GLU A 75 8.54 2.77 -5.09
N SER A 76 9.31 1.72 -5.37
CA SER A 76 9.27 0.49 -4.57
C SER A 76 9.62 0.74 -3.10
N TRP A 77 10.60 1.60 -2.84
CA TRP A 77 10.98 2.00 -1.49
C TRP A 77 9.83 2.76 -0.82
N LEU A 78 9.27 3.77 -1.48
CA LEU A 78 8.21 4.63 -0.95
C LEU A 78 6.97 3.82 -0.55
N PHE A 79 6.49 2.94 -1.43
CA PHE A 79 5.34 2.08 -1.14
C PHE A 79 5.65 0.98 -0.10
N SER A 80 6.91 0.55 0.02
CA SER A 80 7.35 -0.35 1.09
C SER A 80 7.33 0.34 2.46
N VAL A 81 7.78 1.59 2.54
CA VAL A 81 7.68 2.40 3.76
C VAL A 81 6.21 2.61 4.13
N ALA A 82 5.36 3.03 3.19
CA ALA A 82 3.92 3.20 3.42
C ALA A 82 3.25 1.93 3.93
N LYS A 83 3.60 0.76 3.36
CA LYS A 83 3.11 -0.53 3.83
C LYS A 83 3.49 -0.78 5.30
N ASN A 84 4.76 -0.55 5.65
CA ASN A 84 5.24 -0.76 7.01
C ASN A 84 4.56 0.18 8.01
N GLU A 85 4.29 1.43 7.61
CA GLU A 85 3.53 2.37 8.44
C GLU A 85 2.08 1.91 8.65
N CYS A 86 1.42 1.41 7.60
CA CYS A 86 0.08 0.82 7.72
C CYS A 86 0.07 -0.36 8.70
N LEU A 87 1.05 -1.27 8.61
CA LEU A 87 1.18 -2.42 9.52
C LEU A 87 1.41 -1.98 10.97
N THR A 88 2.26 -0.97 11.16
CA THR A 88 2.51 -0.38 12.48
C THR A 88 1.24 0.22 13.08
N TYR A 89 0.47 0.95 12.27
CA TYR A 89 -0.83 1.51 12.68
C TYR A 89 -1.82 0.40 13.07
N LEU A 90 -1.97 -0.62 12.22
CA LEU A 90 -2.88 -1.73 12.46
C LEU A 90 -2.50 -2.51 13.73
N SER A 91 -1.21 -2.78 13.95
CA SER A 91 -0.72 -3.46 15.16
C SER A 91 -1.04 -2.66 16.42
N LYS A 92 -0.84 -1.34 16.41
CA LYS A 92 -1.18 -0.45 17.52
C LYS A 92 -2.69 -0.45 17.79
N THR A 93 -3.50 -0.43 16.74
CA THR A 93 -4.97 -0.41 16.82
C THR A 93 -5.51 -1.74 17.33
N ASN A 94 -4.97 -2.87 16.87
CA ASN A 94 -5.36 -4.21 17.33
C ASN A 94 -4.98 -4.44 18.79
N ARG A 95 -3.81 -3.97 19.24
CA ARG A 95 -3.45 -3.98 20.66
C ARG A 95 -4.44 -3.14 21.51
N ARG A 96 -4.82 -1.95 21.02
CA ARG A 96 -5.83 -1.11 21.68
C ARG A 96 -7.19 -1.79 21.73
N LYS A 97 -7.65 -2.43 20.66
CA LYS A 97 -8.92 -3.19 20.63
C LYS A 97 -8.90 -4.35 21.62
N LYS A 98 -7.81 -5.10 21.73
CA LYS A 98 -7.64 -6.17 22.71
C LYS A 98 -7.65 -5.66 24.16
N LEU A 99 -7.27 -4.40 24.39
CA LEU A 99 -7.25 -3.77 25.72
C LEU A 99 -8.58 -3.07 26.09
N LEU A 100 -9.41 -2.74 25.09
CA LEU A 100 -10.64 -1.96 25.26
C LEU A 100 -11.90 -2.78 25.02
N ASP A 101 -11.91 -4.02 25.41
CA ASP A 101 -13.01 -4.98 25.35
C ASP A 101 -14.40 -4.40 24.95
N ALA A 102 -14.96 -4.97 23.86
CA ALA A 102 -16.39 -5.06 23.56
C ALA A 102 -17.24 -3.78 23.68
N ASN A 103 -17.11 -2.80 22.83
CA ASN A 103 -18.20 -1.93 22.34
C ASN A 103 -17.66 -0.75 21.52
N TYR A 104 -17.21 -1.01 20.32
CA TYR A 104 -16.99 0.08 19.37
C TYR A 104 -17.54 -0.31 17.99
N GLN A 105 -18.76 0.16 17.72
CA GLN A 105 -19.28 0.21 16.37
C GLN A 105 -18.47 1.26 15.59
N VAL A 106 -17.81 0.81 14.52
CA VAL A 106 -17.14 1.69 13.57
C VAL A 106 -18.20 2.56 12.90
N ILE A 107 -18.21 3.82 13.24
CA ILE A 107 -18.99 4.83 12.51
C ILE A 107 -18.25 5.07 11.19
N ASN A 108 -18.79 4.52 10.13
CA ASN A 108 -18.43 4.87 8.76
C ASN A 108 -18.96 6.29 8.47
N ASN A 109 -18.11 7.29 8.47
CA ASN A 109 -18.48 8.61 7.98
C ASN A 109 -17.45 9.19 7.02
N HIS A 110 -17.97 9.40 5.83
CA HIS A 110 -17.55 10.30 4.75
C HIS A 110 -16.39 9.86 3.86
N LEU A 111 -16.82 9.47 2.68
CA LEU A 111 -16.04 9.27 1.47
C LEU A 111 -15.81 10.61 0.74
N PRO A 112 -14.62 10.93 0.40
CA PRO A 112 -14.35 11.82 -0.72
C PRO A 112 -13.64 11.10 -1.85
N GLU A 113 -14.01 11.48 -3.03
CA GLU A 113 -13.46 11.14 -4.33
C GLU A 113 -13.83 9.75 -4.89
N VAL A 114 -14.95 9.77 -5.59
CA VAL A 114 -15.50 8.68 -6.43
C VAL A 114 -14.44 8.02 -7.33
N GLU A 115 -13.45 8.76 -7.82
CA GLU A 115 -12.35 8.21 -8.63
C GLU A 115 -11.42 7.25 -7.90
N ILE A 116 -11.08 7.53 -6.63
CA ILE A 116 -10.21 6.64 -5.84
C ILE A 116 -10.96 5.37 -5.49
N LEU A 117 -12.23 5.47 -5.09
CA LEU A 117 -13.08 4.33 -4.80
C LEU A 117 -13.32 3.46 -6.02
N PHE A 118 -13.63 4.07 -7.16
CA PHE A 118 -13.83 3.35 -8.43
C PHE A 118 -12.57 2.61 -8.87
N SER A 119 -11.39 3.19 -8.67
CA SER A 119 -10.11 2.54 -8.93
C SER A 119 -9.84 1.37 -7.97
N MET A 120 -10.25 1.49 -6.70
CA MET A 120 -10.08 0.44 -5.68
C MET A 120 -11.06 -0.73 -5.88
N GLU A 121 -12.32 -0.45 -6.21
CA GLU A 121 -13.32 -1.48 -6.54
C GLU A 121 -12.89 -2.29 -7.76
N ASN A 122 -12.41 -1.62 -8.81
CA ASN A 122 -11.86 -2.28 -9.99
C ASN A 122 -10.64 -3.14 -9.64
N MET A 123 -9.75 -2.65 -8.76
CA MET A 123 -8.57 -3.38 -8.33
C MET A 123 -8.94 -4.64 -7.54
N ASP A 124 -9.86 -4.53 -6.58
CA ASP A 124 -10.33 -5.69 -5.80
C ASP A 124 -11.05 -6.71 -6.70
N GLN A 125 -11.86 -6.25 -7.64
CA GLN A 125 -12.53 -7.11 -8.61
C GLN A 125 -11.54 -7.87 -9.50
N ILE A 126 -10.45 -7.21 -9.95
CA ILE A 126 -9.37 -7.85 -10.71
C ILE A 126 -8.66 -8.90 -9.84
N ILE A 127 -8.33 -8.57 -8.60
CA ILE A 127 -7.68 -9.50 -7.66
C ILE A 127 -8.58 -10.72 -7.42
N ARG A 128 -9.87 -10.49 -7.15
CA ARG A 128 -10.84 -11.53 -6.88
C ARG A 128 -11.07 -12.45 -8.08
N SER A 129 -11.12 -11.91 -9.29
CA SER A 129 -11.27 -12.70 -10.52
C SER A 129 -9.99 -13.48 -10.90
N THR A 130 -8.84 -13.04 -10.43
CA THR A 130 -7.53 -13.64 -10.74
C THR A 130 -7.16 -14.77 -9.77
N LEU A 131 -7.53 -14.63 -8.50
CA LEU A 131 -7.17 -15.57 -7.45
C LEU A 131 -8.31 -16.56 -7.18
N VAL A 132 -7.95 -17.82 -6.87
CA VAL A 132 -8.93 -18.77 -6.33
C VAL A 132 -9.31 -18.37 -4.90
N GLU A 133 -10.52 -18.71 -4.46
CA GLU A 133 -11.12 -18.25 -3.22
C GLU A 133 -10.18 -18.32 -1.99
N LYS A 134 -9.49 -19.46 -1.79
CA LYS A 134 -8.52 -19.61 -0.69
C LYS A 134 -7.32 -18.68 -0.80
N ASP A 135 -6.82 -18.41 -2.01
CA ASP A 135 -5.68 -17.50 -2.21
C ASP A 135 -6.13 -16.05 -2.03
N TYR A 136 -7.36 -15.72 -2.44
CA TYR A 136 -7.97 -14.42 -2.22
C TYR A 136 -8.19 -14.16 -0.72
N GLN A 137 -8.72 -15.11 0.03
CA GLN A 137 -8.87 -15.00 1.49
C GLN A 137 -7.53 -14.75 2.20
N ILE A 138 -6.50 -15.53 1.86
CA ILE A 138 -5.14 -15.34 2.40
C ILE A 138 -4.60 -13.96 2.01
N TRP A 139 -4.84 -13.53 0.76
CA TRP A 139 -4.45 -12.21 0.29
C TRP A 139 -5.13 -11.10 1.08
N GLN A 140 -6.45 -11.17 1.31
CA GLN A 140 -7.20 -10.20 2.10
C GLN A 140 -6.69 -10.11 3.54
N LEU A 141 -6.53 -11.24 4.23
CA LEU A 141 -6.00 -11.26 5.60
C LEU A 141 -4.60 -10.63 5.67
N HIS A 142 -3.75 -10.92 4.68
CA HIS A 142 -2.44 -10.27 4.59
C HIS A 142 -2.53 -8.76 4.37
N GLN A 143 -3.48 -8.28 3.56
CA GLN A 143 -3.71 -6.85 3.37
C GLN A 143 -4.23 -6.17 4.65
N GLN A 144 -4.96 -6.90 5.49
CA GLN A 144 -5.44 -6.44 6.80
C GLN A 144 -4.33 -6.43 7.87
N GLY A 145 -3.12 -6.92 7.54
CA GLY A 145 -1.96 -6.86 8.42
C GLY A 145 -1.72 -8.10 9.26
N TYR A 146 -2.49 -9.19 9.05
CA TYR A 146 -2.22 -10.46 9.72
C TYR A 146 -0.89 -11.05 9.26
N ASP A 147 -0.12 -11.63 10.18
CA ASP A 147 1.10 -12.35 9.86
C ASP A 147 0.82 -13.77 9.32
N ASN A 148 1.85 -14.50 8.92
CA ASN A 148 1.65 -15.82 8.32
C ASN A 148 1.11 -16.85 9.32
N GLN A 149 1.47 -16.73 10.60
CA GLN A 149 1.01 -17.62 11.66
C GLN A 149 -0.46 -17.37 11.94
N GLU A 150 -0.86 -16.13 12.13
CA GLU A 150 -2.25 -15.74 12.35
C GLU A 150 -3.15 -16.16 11.16
N ILE A 151 -2.68 -15.94 9.93
CA ILE A 151 -3.39 -16.37 8.73
C ILE A 151 -3.53 -17.90 8.71
N ALA A 152 -2.47 -18.63 9.05
CA ALA A 152 -2.48 -20.11 9.07
C ALA A 152 -3.51 -20.65 10.04
N GLU A 153 -3.64 -20.06 11.23
CA GLU A 153 -4.65 -20.39 12.22
C GLU A 153 -6.07 -20.12 11.71
N ILE A 154 -6.31 -18.95 11.09
CA ILE A 154 -7.63 -18.55 10.56
C ILE A 154 -8.08 -19.46 9.42
N VAL A 155 -7.18 -19.80 8.47
CA VAL A 155 -7.53 -20.57 7.27
C VAL A 155 -7.34 -22.08 7.43
N GLY A 156 -6.92 -22.55 8.57
CA GLY A 156 -6.67 -24.00 8.84
C GLY A 156 -5.54 -24.57 7.99
N ALA A 157 -4.42 -23.87 7.88
CA ALA A 157 -3.27 -24.27 7.09
C ALA A 157 -1.96 -24.18 7.89
N THR A 158 -0.84 -24.57 7.29
CA THR A 158 0.48 -24.32 7.88
C THR A 158 1.02 -22.96 7.44
N GLU A 159 1.86 -22.33 8.25
CA GLU A 159 2.53 -21.07 7.94
C GLU A 159 3.29 -21.16 6.58
N LYS A 160 3.98 -22.29 6.34
CA LYS A 160 4.66 -22.57 5.07
C LYS A 160 3.69 -22.58 3.88
N THR A 161 2.51 -23.16 4.06
CA THR A 161 1.46 -23.17 3.02
C THR A 161 0.98 -21.75 2.74
N VAL A 162 0.75 -20.94 3.77
CA VAL A 162 0.36 -19.53 3.63
C VAL A 162 1.43 -18.74 2.88
N ALA A 163 2.70 -18.88 3.26
CA ALA A 163 3.83 -18.20 2.60
C ALA A 163 3.91 -18.57 1.09
N ASN A 164 3.79 -19.86 0.76
CA ASN A 164 3.83 -20.33 -0.62
C ASN A 164 2.64 -19.81 -1.43
N ARG A 165 1.41 -19.83 -0.88
CA ARG A 165 0.21 -19.31 -1.54
C ARG A 165 0.28 -17.80 -1.75
N LYS A 166 0.79 -17.04 -0.80
CA LYS A 166 1.04 -15.59 -0.94
C LYS A 166 2.03 -15.30 -2.07
N SER A 167 3.11 -16.08 -2.17
CA SER A 167 4.09 -15.93 -3.25
C SER A 167 3.48 -16.24 -4.63
N ALA A 168 2.72 -17.32 -4.74
CA ALA A 168 2.02 -17.69 -5.97
C ALA A 168 0.96 -16.66 -6.38
N ALA A 169 0.17 -16.18 -5.42
CA ALA A 169 -0.82 -15.11 -5.65
C ALA A 169 -0.15 -13.83 -6.18
N ARG A 170 0.97 -13.41 -5.56
CA ARG A 170 1.74 -12.23 -6.01
C ARG A 170 2.25 -12.41 -7.44
N ALA A 171 2.75 -13.58 -7.80
CA ALA A 171 3.24 -13.85 -9.16
C ALA A 171 2.11 -13.75 -10.20
N LYS A 172 0.94 -14.35 -9.92
CA LYS A 172 -0.24 -14.25 -10.80
C LYS A 172 -0.71 -12.81 -10.99
N LEU A 173 -0.84 -12.06 -9.90
CA LEU A 173 -1.27 -10.67 -9.94
C LEU A 173 -0.28 -9.79 -10.73
N LYS A 174 1.02 -10.01 -10.54
CA LYS A 174 2.06 -9.30 -11.30
C LYS A 174 1.91 -9.49 -12.81
N GLU A 175 1.61 -10.70 -13.26
CA GLU A 175 1.38 -11.00 -14.68
C GLU A 175 0.12 -10.31 -15.23
N VAL A 176 -0.97 -10.31 -14.46
CA VAL A 176 -2.22 -9.65 -14.86
C VAL A 176 -2.03 -8.13 -14.96
N PHE A 177 -1.43 -7.50 -13.95
CA PHE A 177 -1.19 -6.05 -13.96
C PHE A 177 -0.19 -5.62 -15.04
N LYS A 178 0.79 -6.47 -15.37
CA LYS A 178 1.69 -6.22 -16.50
C LYS A 178 0.95 -6.22 -17.86
N LYS A 179 -0.10 -7.02 -18.00
CA LYS A 179 -0.94 -7.05 -19.21
C LYS A 179 -1.88 -5.85 -19.30
N LEU A 180 -2.41 -5.39 -18.17
CA LEU A 180 -3.33 -4.24 -18.11
C LEU A 180 -2.61 -2.90 -18.36
N ASN A 181 -1.31 -2.83 -18.10
CA ASN A 181 -0.49 -1.63 -18.32
C ASN A 181 0.18 -1.61 -19.71
N ARG A 182 -0.20 -2.50 -20.63
CA ARG A 182 0.22 -2.50 -22.04
C ARG A 182 -0.85 -1.92 -22.93
#